data_18b489b5f370eca112e13183ebde7e3c
#
_entry.id   18b489b5f370eca112e13183ebde7e3c
#
_cell.length_a   1.000
_cell.length_b   1.000
_cell.length_c   1.000
_cell.angle_alpha   90.00
_cell.angle_beta   90.00
_cell.angle_gamma   90.00
#
_symmetry.space_group_name_H-M   'P 1'
#
loop_
_entity.id
_entity.type
_entity.pdbx_description
1 polymer ?
#
loop_
_entity_poly.entity_id
_entity_poly.type
_entity_poly.pdbx_seq_one_letter_code
_entity_poly.pdbx_strand_id
1 'polypeptide(L)'
;MVRPRRTGKQLTRPGHRSEAISTQRLNKLIEEATVDCYDDSEQITGFQAMLEERLDLPFKTKVLGLDVTVEAIQLTEAAEMVAVCTRGRNRQAIPLLRLPLPRPRPRGAEWIEAYRRWGRAR
;
A
#
# COMPACT_ATOMS: atom_id res chain seq x y z
N MET A 1 29.59 -15.93 17.52
CA MET A 1 29.30 -16.19 17.20
C MET A 1 28.72 -15.92 16.79
N VAL A 2 28.78 -15.57 16.80
CA VAL A 2 28.24 -15.68 16.35
C VAL A 2 27.69 -15.37 15.95
N ARG A 3 27.70 -15.00 16.08
CA ARG A 3 27.28 -15.10 15.67
C ARG A 3 26.68 -14.83 15.31
N PRO A 4 26.73 -14.50 15.28
CA PRO A 4 26.18 -14.56 14.85
C PRO A 4 25.70 -14.18 14.37
N ARG A 5 25.67 -14.02 14.53
CA ARG A 5 25.34 -14.21 14.05
C ARG A 5 24.71 -13.99 13.58
N ARG A 6 24.73 -13.77 13.72
CA ARG A 6 24.29 -14.05 13.27
C ARG A 6 23.72 -13.92 12.83
N THR A 7 23.96 -13.65 13.06
CA THR A 7 23.55 -13.96 12.60
C THR A 7 23.03 -13.82 12.14
N GLY A 8 23.07 -13.45 12.09
CA GLY A 8 22.65 -13.84 11.69
C GLY A 8 22.17 -13.55 11.17
N LYS A 9 22.18 -13.44 11.22
CA LYS A 9 21.89 -13.56 10.71
C LYS A 9 21.24 -13.21 10.33
N GLN A 10 21.38 -12.95 10.42
CA GLN A 10 20.95 -12.98 10.07
C GLN A 10 20.45 -12.51 9.57
N LEU A 11 20.70 -12.34 9.69
CA LEU A 11 20.37 -12.22 9.16
C LEU A 11 19.95 -11.74 8.49
N THR A 12 19.99 -11.51 8.26
CA THR A 12 19.75 -11.28 7.65
C THR A 12 19.39 -11.06 6.89
N ARG A 13 19.04 -11.01 6.57
CA ARG A 13 18.77 -10.72 5.90
C ARG A 13 18.09 -10.14 5.63
N PRO A 14 18.16 -10.24 5.59
CA PRO A 14 17.18 -9.49 5.68
C PRO A 14 16.39 -8.60 4.96
N GLY A 15 16.56 -7.99 4.37
CA GLY A 15 16.02 -6.78 3.93
C GLY A 15 14.64 -6.87 3.37
N HIS A 16 14.48 -7.41 2.21
CA HIS A 16 13.15 -7.51 1.62
C HIS A 16 12.18 -8.34 2.48
N ARG A 17 12.72 -9.17 3.31
CA ARG A 17 11.91 -9.98 4.19
C ARG A 17 11.18 -9.14 5.22
N SER A 18 11.85 -8.08 5.69
CA SER A 18 11.25 -7.18 6.67
C SER A 18 10.12 -6.38 6.05
N GLU A 19 10.03 -6.34 4.72
CA GLU A 19 8.95 -5.63 4.05
C GLU A 19 7.72 -6.50 3.81
N ALA A 20 7.87 -7.80 3.97
CA ALA A 20 6.74 -8.72 3.80
C ALA A 20 5.82 -8.63 5.00
N ILE A 21 4.54 -8.42 4.75
CA ILE A 21 3.55 -8.30 5.80
C ILE A 21 2.80 -9.62 5.90
N SER A 22 2.69 -10.14 7.12
CA SER A 22 2.02 -11.42 7.32
C SER A 22 0.54 -11.31 6.98
N THR A 23 -0.04 -12.46 6.62
CA THR A 23 -1.46 -12.54 6.35
C THR A 23 -2.28 -12.14 7.58
N GLN A 24 -1.83 -12.54 8.77
CA GLN A 24 -2.51 -12.17 10.00
C GLN A 24 -2.55 -10.66 10.17
N ARG A 25 -1.42 -10.00 9.92
CA ARG A 25 -1.35 -8.54 10.05
C ARG A 25 -2.29 -7.88 9.04
N LEU A 26 -2.28 -8.36 7.79
CA LEU A 26 -3.14 -7.80 6.77
C LEU A 26 -4.61 -7.98 7.11
N ASN A 27 -4.97 -9.15 7.65
CA ASN A 27 -6.36 -9.38 8.04
C ASN A 27 -6.80 -8.43 9.16
N LYS A 28 -5.89 -8.13 10.10
CA LYS A 28 -6.21 -7.16 11.15
C LYS A 28 -6.42 -5.76 10.60
N LEU A 29 -5.60 -5.37 9.63
CA LEU A 29 -5.75 -4.07 9.00
C LEU A 29 -7.08 -3.99 8.24
N ILE A 30 -7.46 -5.08 7.57
CA ILE A 30 -8.74 -5.15 6.88
C ILE A 30 -9.88 -4.98 7.87
N GLU A 31 -9.82 -5.69 9.00
CA GLU A 31 -10.84 -5.56 10.03
C GLU A 31 -10.95 -4.12 10.52
N GLU A 32 -9.82 -3.49 10.74
CA GLU A 32 -9.80 -2.12 11.23
C GLU A 32 -10.40 -1.15 10.21
N ALA A 33 -10.05 -1.32 8.92
CA ALA A 33 -10.55 -0.44 7.87
C ALA A 33 -12.05 -0.61 7.63
N THR A 34 -12.58 -1.82 7.89
CA THR A 34 -13.96 -2.14 7.56
C THR A 34 -14.85 -2.26 8.79
N VAL A 35 -14.37 -1.79 9.93
CA VAL A 35 -15.16 -1.83 11.15
C VAL A 35 -16.46 -1.04 10.94
N ASP A 36 -17.58 -1.65 11.35
CA ASP A 36 -18.92 -1.07 11.20
C ASP A 36 -19.32 -0.77 9.76
N CYS A 37 -18.67 -1.43 8.79
CA CYS A 37 -19.03 -1.28 7.38
C CYS A 37 -19.82 -2.52 6.95
N TYR A 38 -21.01 -2.28 6.40
CA TYR A 38 -21.96 -3.36 6.13
C TYR A 38 -22.01 -3.79 4.69
N ASP A 39 -21.52 -2.98 3.75
CA ASP A 39 -21.52 -3.37 2.34
C ASP A 39 -20.20 -2.94 1.71
N ASP A 40 -20.01 -3.35 0.45
CA ASP A 40 -18.76 -3.09 -0.25
C ASP A 40 -18.47 -1.60 -0.40
N SER A 41 -19.51 -0.81 -0.63
CA SER A 41 -19.34 0.63 -0.78
C SER A 41 -18.82 1.27 0.50
N GLU A 42 -19.36 0.85 1.63
CA GLU A 42 -18.88 1.35 2.92
C GLU A 42 -17.47 0.87 3.21
N GLN A 43 -17.16 -0.37 2.86
CA GLN A 43 -15.85 -0.93 3.12
C GLN A 43 -14.76 -0.23 2.31
N ILE A 44 -15.02 0.05 1.03
CA ILE A 44 -14.02 0.73 0.22
C ILE A 44 -13.80 2.17 0.70
N THR A 45 -14.87 2.81 1.17
CA THR A 45 -14.76 4.14 1.77
C THR A 45 -13.93 4.08 3.05
N GLY A 46 -14.09 3.01 3.82
CA GLY A 46 -13.27 2.81 5.02
C GLY A 46 -11.79 2.71 4.69
N PHE A 47 -11.45 1.97 3.62
CA PHE A 47 -10.05 1.91 3.18
C PHE A 47 -9.55 3.26 2.72
N GLN A 48 -10.39 4.02 2.01
CA GLN A 48 -9.99 5.36 1.58
C GLN A 48 -9.63 6.23 2.79
N ALA A 49 -10.45 6.20 3.81
CA ALA A 49 -10.19 6.98 5.02
C ALA A 49 -8.87 6.59 5.68
N MET A 50 -8.59 5.27 5.77
CA MET A 50 -7.34 4.83 6.37
C MET A 50 -6.14 5.23 5.54
N LEU A 51 -6.26 5.15 4.21
CA LEU A 51 -5.17 5.55 3.33
C LEU A 51 -4.90 7.05 3.44
N GLU A 52 -5.96 7.86 3.48
CA GLU A 52 -5.78 9.30 3.61
C GLU A 52 -5.15 9.67 4.94
N GLU A 53 -5.47 8.93 5.99
CA GLU A 53 -4.95 9.22 7.32
C GLU A 53 -3.54 8.70 7.54
N ARG A 54 -3.23 7.52 7.00
CA ARG A 54 -2.02 6.78 7.39
C ARG A 54 -0.92 6.74 6.35
N LEU A 55 -1.25 6.94 5.08
CA LEU A 55 -0.25 6.87 4.01
C LEU A 55 0.45 8.20 3.84
N ASP A 56 1.79 8.18 3.93
CA ASP A 56 2.58 9.39 3.70
C ASP A 56 2.57 9.74 2.22
N LEU A 57 2.10 10.93 1.91
CA LEU A 57 2.06 11.47 0.55
C LEU A 57 2.72 12.84 0.55
N PRO A 58 3.35 13.22 -0.54
CA PRO A 58 3.58 12.43 -1.76
C PRO A 58 4.74 11.46 -1.58
N PHE A 59 4.79 10.45 -2.42
CA PHE A 59 5.97 9.59 -2.48
C PHE A 59 6.28 9.27 -3.95
N LYS A 60 7.53 8.87 -4.21
CA LYS A 60 7.98 8.57 -5.56
C LYS A 60 8.02 7.08 -5.80
N THR A 61 7.68 6.69 -7.01
CA THR A 61 7.78 5.30 -7.42
C THR A 61 8.10 5.26 -8.90
N LYS A 62 8.24 4.06 -9.45
CA LYS A 62 8.50 3.89 -10.88
C LYS A 62 7.32 3.19 -11.53
N VAL A 63 6.87 3.72 -12.67
CA VAL A 63 5.83 3.11 -13.47
C VAL A 63 6.39 2.96 -14.87
N LEU A 64 6.48 1.72 -15.35
CA LEU A 64 7.07 1.41 -16.66
C LEU A 64 8.47 2.01 -16.79
N GLY A 65 9.24 1.95 -15.71
CA GLY A 65 10.61 2.45 -15.72
C GLY A 65 10.76 3.94 -15.57
N LEU A 66 9.65 4.69 -15.47
CA LEU A 66 9.68 6.14 -15.34
C LEU A 66 9.38 6.56 -13.91
N ASP A 67 10.14 7.52 -13.42
CA ASP A 67 9.89 8.06 -12.08
C ASP A 67 8.63 8.91 -12.10
N VAL A 68 7.73 8.62 -11.17
CA VAL A 68 6.51 9.40 -11.00
C VAL A 68 6.33 9.72 -9.52
N THR A 69 5.54 10.75 -9.25
CA THR A 69 5.19 11.13 -7.88
C THR A 69 3.74 10.79 -7.63
N VAL A 70 3.48 10.01 -6.59
CA VAL A 70 2.10 9.71 -6.16
C VAL A 70 1.68 10.87 -5.27
N GLU A 71 0.73 11.66 -5.74
CA GLU A 71 0.31 12.88 -5.05
C GLU A 71 -0.88 12.64 -4.14
N ALA A 72 -1.78 11.74 -4.52
CA ALA A 72 -3.03 11.55 -3.79
C ALA A 72 -3.61 10.19 -4.09
N ILE A 73 -4.48 9.73 -3.20
CA ILE A 73 -5.29 8.54 -3.40
C ILE A 73 -6.73 9.00 -3.54
N GLN A 74 -7.42 8.52 -4.54
CA GLN A 74 -8.80 8.95 -4.81
C GLN A 74 -9.68 7.75 -5.09
N LEU A 75 -10.96 7.91 -4.79
CA LEU A 75 -11.98 6.92 -5.10
C LEU A 75 -12.80 7.47 -6.27
N THR A 76 -12.86 6.71 -7.36
CA THR A 76 -13.61 7.15 -8.54
C THR A 76 -15.10 6.87 -8.37
N GLU A 77 -15.90 7.42 -9.28
CA GLU A 77 -17.35 7.16 -9.28
C GLU A 77 -17.66 5.69 -9.53
N ALA A 78 -16.74 4.99 -10.19
CA ALA A 78 -16.91 3.56 -10.41
C ALA A 78 -16.45 2.72 -9.22
N ALA A 79 -16.20 3.36 -8.08
CA ALA A 79 -15.76 2.70 -6.84
C ALA A 79 -14.40 2.04 -7.00
N GLU A 80 -13.51 2.65 -7.79
CA GLU A 80 -12.15 2.18 -7.96
C GLU A 80 -11.18 3.11 -7.22
N MET A 81 -10.31 2.51 -6.41
CA MET A 81 -9.29 3.28 -5.70
C MET A 81 -8.10 3.48 -6.62
N VAL A 82 -7.72 4.74 -6.83
CA VAL A 82 -6.64 5.08 -7.77
C VAL A 82 -5.62 5.97 -7.08
N ALA A 83 -4.38 5.87 -7.57
CA ALA A 83 -3.30 6.76 -7.18
C ALA A 83 -3.15 7.82 -8.26
N VAL A 84 -3.18 9.08 -7.87
CA VAL A 84 -2.96 10.18 -8.80
C VAL A 84 -1.46 10.39 -8.90
N CYS A 85 -0.91 10.11 -10.06
CA CYS A 85 0.53 10.16 -10.30
C CYS A 85 0.87 11.29 -11.26
N THR A 86 1.97 11.98 -10.97
CA THR A 86 2.43 13.10 -11.81
C THR A 86 3.86 12.87 -12.23
N ARG A 87 4.18 13.38 -13.41
CA ARG A 87 5.54 13.44 -13.94
C ARG A 87 5.61 14.68 -14.83
N GLY A 88 6.36 15.69 -14.35
CA GLY A 88 6.35 16.97 -15.03
C GLY A 88 4.95 17.54 -15.08
N ARG A 89 4.46 17.78 -16.26
CA ARG A 89 3.10 18.31 -16.46
C ARG A 89 2.06 17.21 -16.66
N ASN A 90 2.50 15.97 -16.73
CA ASN A 90 1.60 14.86 -16.97
C ASN A 90 1.00 14.38 -15.67
N ARG A 91 -0.27 14.01 -15.73
CA ARG A 91 -1.02 13.55 -14.58
C ARG A 91 -1.87 12.37 -15.00
N GLN A 92 -1.84 11.30 -14.22
CA GLN A 92 -2.55 10.08 -14.58
C GLN A 92 -3.00 9.35 -13.33
N ALA A 93 -4.18 8.76 -13.40
CA ALA A 93 -4.69 7.91 -12.33
C ALA A 93 -4.33 6.46 -12.62
N ILE A 94 -3.74 5.80 -11.64
CA ILE A 94 -3.32 4.41 -11.76
C ILE A 94 -4.04 3.61 -10.69
N PRO A 95 -4.71 2.50 -11.05
CA PRO A 95 -5.40 1.70 -10.05
C PRO A 95 -4.44 1.29 -8.93
N LEU A 96 -4.89 1.46 -7.69
CA LEU A 96 -4.04 1.16 -6.54
C LEU A 96 -3.66 -0.30 -6.49
N LEU A 97 -4.50 -1.18 -7.04
CA LEU A 97 -4.20 -2.60 -7.12
C LEU A 97 -2.97 -2.91 -7.95
N ARG A 98 -2.56 -1.99 -8.83
CA ARG A 98 -1.45 -2.20 -9.76
C ARG A 98 -0.28 -1.25 -9.56
N LEU A 99 -0.38 -0.34 -8.62
CA LEU A 99 0.68 0.66 -8.43
C LEU A 99 1.94 0.01 -7.88
N PRO A 100 3.09 0.13 -8.56
CA PRO A 100 4.34 -0.35 -7.98
C PRO A 100 4.72 0.48 -6.76
N LEU A 101 5.25 -0.17 -5.75
CA LEU A 101 5.68 0.52 -4.54
C LEU A 101 7.20 0.60 -4.50
N PRO A 102 7.75 1.73 -4.05
CA PRO A 102 9.19 1.90 -3.99
C PRO A 102 9.79 1.14 -2.82
N ARG A 103 11.11 1.09 -2.81
CA ARG A 103 11.88 0.52 -1.69
C ARG A 103 12.86 1.57 -1.22
N PRO A 104 12.84 1.93 0.04
CA PRO A 104 11.91 1.44 1.06
C PRO A 104 10.49 1.94 0.81
N ARG A 105 9.52 1.22 1.35
CA ARG A 105 8.13 1.57 1.17
C ARG A 105 7.79 2.84 1.96
N PRO A 106 6.84 3.65 1.46
CA PRO A 106 6.41 4.81 2.23
C PRO A 106 5.70 4.37 3.50
N ARG A 107 5.70 5.25 4.49
CA ARG A 107 4.97 4.98 5.72
C ARG A 107 3.48 4.83 5.40
N GLY A 108 2.87 3.81 5.97
CA GLY A 108 1.46 3.55 5.72
C GLY A 108 1.20 2.64 4.53
N ALA A 109 2.25 2.18 3.85
CA ALA A 109 2.08 1.30 2.68
C ALA A 109 1.40 -0.01 3.04
N GLU A 110 1.43 -0.43 4.31
CA GLU A 110 0.73 -1.63 4.73
C GLU A 110 -0.77 -1.53 4.47
N TRP A 111 -1.32 -0.32 4.48
CA TRP A 111 -2.74 -0.13 4.18
C TRP A 111 -3.03 -0.34 2.69
N ILE A 112 -2.05 -0.07 1.82
CA ILE A 112 -2.18 -0.41 0.40
C ILE A 112 -2.21 -1.92 0.24
N GLU A 113 -1.34 -2.63 0.94
CA GLU A 113 -1.32 -4.09 0.86
C GLU A 113 -2.61 -4.69 1.41
N ALA A 114 -3.14 -4.14 2.49
CA ALA A 114 -4.41 -4.60 3.05
C ALA A 114 -5.54 -4.39 2.05
N TYR A 115 -5.58 -3.22 1.42
CA TYR A 115 -6.60 -2.94 0.40
C TYR A 115 -6.48 -3.93 -0.75
N ARG A 116 -5.26 -4.23 -1.19
CA ARG A 116 -5.04 -5.17 -2.29
C ARG A 116 -5.55 -6.56 -1.95
N ARG A 117 -5.26 -7.01 -0.72
CA ARG A 117 -5.74 -8.33 -0.30
C ARG A 117 -7.26 -8.36 -0.26
N TRP A 118 -7.87 -7.34 0.31
CA TRP A 118 -9.33 -7.22 0.35
C TRP A 118 -9.90 -7.22 -1.07
N GLY A 119 -9.31 -6.42 -1.96
CA GLY A 119 -9.80 -6.27 -3.32
C GLY A 119 -9.71 -7.55 -4.13
N ARG A 120 -8.64 -8.33 -3.93
CA ARG A 120 -8.47 -9.59 -4.66
C ARG A 120 -9.43 -10.67 -4.21
N ALA A 121 -9.91 -10.57 -2.99
CA ALA A 121 -10.84 -11.56 -2.45
C ALA A 121 -12.27 -11.31 -2.90
N ARG A 122 -12.51 -10.23 -3.63
CA ARG A 122 -13.87 -9.85 -4.04
C ARG A 122 -14.14 -10.22 -5.52
#